data_6d9ac708b08bff293a01eb24be826077
#
_entry.id   6d9ac708b08bff293a01eb24be826077
#
_cell.length_a   1.000
_cell.length_b   1.000
_cell.length_c   1.000
_cell.angle_alpha   90.00
_cell.angle_beta   90.00
_cell.angle_gamma   90.00
#
_symmetry.space_group_name_H-M   'P 1'
#
loop_
_entity.id
_entity.type
_entity.pdbx_description
1 polymer ?
#
loop_
_entity_poly.entity_id
_entity_poly.type
_entity_poly.pdbx_seq_one_letter_code
_entity_poly.pdbx_strand_id
1 'polypeptide(L)'
;MLAALFLCTLASGSMESFYSVLILSAGGTEQHVGFALFLQATSELPVMFGYSRLRSRLHLSAAPLMAVSMLCYALKALTLASAGSLNIILVAALFQALSFALFTPACVDFMLETVPGEYLAMGHLLFLAIGQGIGAVAGNALSGILSEYLCMAWMFRTVGFLALLASVLACC
;
A
#
# COMPACT_ATOMS: atom_id res chain seq x y z
N MET A 1 -2.23 -15.43 -6.11
CA MET A 1 -2.15 -14.00 -6.48
C MET A 1 -3.34 -13.15 -6.01
N LEU A 2 -4.61 -13.52 -6.26
CA LEU A 2 -5.78 -12.75 -5.78
C LEU A 2 -5.81 -12.58 -4.25
N ALA A 3 -5.43 -13.59 -3.49
CA ALA A 3 -5.35 -13.51 -2.03
C ALA A 3 -4.26 -12.52 -1.57
N ALA A 4 -3.10 -12.50 -2.23
CA ALA A 4 -2.04 -11.53 -1.94
C ALA A 4 -2.49 -10.10 -2.25
N LEU A 5 -3.18 -9.91 -3.36
CA LEU A 5 -3.79 -8.65 -3.74
C LEU A 5 -4.78 -8.17 -2.67
N PHE A 6 -5.71 -9.03 -2.29
CA PHE A 6 -6.72 -8.72 -1.28
C PHE A 6 -6.09 -8.31 0.06
N LEU A 7 -5.10 -9.07 0.53
CA LEU A 7 -4.39 -8.75 1.78
C LEU A 7 -3.62 -7.42 1.69
N CYS A 8 -2.99 -7.16 0.54
CA CYS A 8 -2.27 -5.91 0.33
C CYS A 8 -3.21 -4.70 0.30
N THR A 9 -4.34 -4.80 -0.40
CA THR A 9 -5.31 -3.70 -0.49
C THR A 9 -6.07 -3.49 0.83
N LEU A 10 -6.32 -4.56 1.59
CA LEU A 10 -6.82 -4.47 2.95
C LEU A 10 -5.84 -3.69 3.84
N ALA A 11 -4.54 -4.01 3.75
CA ALA A 11 -3.51 -3.32 4.51
C ALA A 11 -3.35 -1.85 4.09
N SER A 12 -3.32 -1.55 2.78
CA SER A 12 -3.14 -0.19 2.29
C SER A 12 -4.34 0.70 2.62
N GLY A 13 -5.57 0.22 2.45
CA GLY A 13 -6.77 0.97 2.80
C GLY A 13 -6.82 1.35 4.28
N SER A 14 -6.45 0.41 5.16
CA SER A 14 -6.31 0.65 6.59
C SER A 14 -5.29 1.75 6.89
N MET A 15 -4.12 1.71 6.25
CA MET A 15 -3.07 2.70 6.47
C MET A 15 -3.49 4.09 6.02
N GLU A 16 -4.11 4.20 4.86
CA GLU A 16 -4.53 5.50 4.29
C GLU A 16 -5.59 6.17 5.17
N SER A 17 -6.60 5.42 5.61
CA SER A 17 -7.68 5.96 6.44
C SER A 17 -7.20 6.42 7.81
N PHE A 18 -6.29 5.69 8.45
CA PHE A 18 -5.80 6.02 9.79
C PHE A 18 -4.54 6.88 9.80
N TYR A 19 -3.96 7.18 8.64
CA TYR A 19 -2.76 8.02 8.54
C TYR A 19 -2.95 9.42 9.09
N SER A 20 -4.06 10.08 8.74
CA SER A 20 -4.40 11.42 9.25
C SER A 20 -4.64 11.42 10.77
N VAL A 21 -5.31 10.37 11.26
CA VAL A 21 -5.58 10.21 12.69
C VAL A 21 -4.27 10.03 13.48
N LEU A 22 -3.31 9.27 12.90
CA LEU A 22 -1.99 9.09 13.51
C LEU A 22 -1.22 10.42 13.62
N ILE A 23 -1.23 11.24 12.56
CA ILE A 23 -0.59 12.57 12.57
C ILE A 23 -1.18 13.45 13.68
N LEU A 24 -2.51 13.52 13.76
CA LEU A 24 -3.19 14.33 14.78
C LEU A 24 -2.93 13.81 16.20
N SER A 25 -2.91 12.49 16.40
CA SER A 25 -2.60 11.88 17.70
C SER A 25 -1.14 12.10 18.15
N ALA A 26 -0.22 12.26 17.19
CA ALA A 26 1.19 12.60 17.45
C ALA A 26 1.42 14.10 17.72
N GLY A 27 0.35 14.89 17.91
CA GLY A 27 0.43 16.33 18.13
C GLY A 27 0.57 17.16 16.84
N GLY A 28 0.34 16.56 15.69
CA GLY A 28 0.28 17.26 14.41
C GLY A 28 -1.00 18.08 14.26
N THR A 29 -0.99 19.01 13.31
CA THR A 29 -2.13 19.81 12.90
C THR A 29 -2.65 19.37 11.54
N GLU A 30 -3.81 19.87 11.11
CA GLU A 30 -4.35 19.64 9.76
C GLU A 30 -3.37 20.08 8.66
N GLN A 31 -2.57 21.11 8.91
CA GLN A 31 -1.50 21.52 7.99
C GLN A 31 -0.44 20.44 7.82
N HIS A 32 -0.06 19.73 8.89
CA HIS A 32 0.87 18.60 8.81
C HIS A 32 0.27 17.42 8.04
N VAL A 33 -1.05 17.18 8.17
CA VAL A 33 -1.75 16.17 7.35
C VAL A 33 -1.69 16.55 5.87
N GLY A 34 -2.04 17.80 5.53
CA GLY A 34 -1.96 18.29 4.15
C GLY A 34 -0.55 18.20 3.57
N PHE A 35 0.47 18.58 4.35
CA PHE A 35 1.87 18.47 3.95
C PHE A 35 2.32 17.02 3.73
N ALA A 36 1.92 16.10 4.61
CA ALA A 36 2.23 14.68 4.48
C ALA A 36 1.61 14.06 3.22
N LEU A 37 0.34 14.40 2.93
CA LEU A 37 -0.33 13.94 1.70
C LEU A 37 0.32 14.53 0.44
N PHE A 38 0.70 15.81 0.48
CA PHE A 38 1.47 16.44 -0.60
C PHE A 38 2.80 15.74 -0.83
N LEU A 39 3.52 15.41 0.24
CA LEU A 39 4.79 14.70 0.18
C LEU A 39 4.62 13.29 -0.42
N GLN A 40 3.57 12.57 -0.03
CA GLN A 40 3.22 11.27 -0.62
C GLN A 40 2.99 11.41 -2.13
N ALA A 41 2.07 12.27 -2.54
CA ALA A 41 1.73 12.47 -3.95
C ALA A 41 2.94 12.90 -4.80
N THR A 42 3.76 13.82 -4.28
CA THR A 42 4.96 14.30 -4.98
C THR A 42 6.01 13.19 -5.13
N SER A 43 6.17 12.35 -4.11
CA SER A 43 7.13 11.24 -4.14
C SER A 43 6.72 10.10 -5.08
N GLU A 44 5.43 9.94 -5.36
CA GLU A 44 4.90 8.93 -6.30
C GLU A 44 5.27 9.23 -7.76
N LEU A 45 5.27 10.50 -8.16
CA LEU A 45 5.45 10.90 -9.54
C LEU A 45 6.75 10.37 -10.18
N PRO A 46 7.94 10.52 -9.57
CA PRO A 46 9.18 10.04 -10.18
C PRO A 46 9.20 8.52 -10.33
N VAL A 47 8.59 7.78 -9.40
CA VAL A 47 8.53 6.31 -9.47
C VAL A 47 7.58 5.86 -10.57
N MET A 48 6.39 6.46 -10.68
CA MET A 48 5.44 6.15 -11.76
C MET A 48 6.03 6.43 -13.14
N PHE A 49 6.67 7.60 -13.34
CA PHE A 49 7.33 7.92 -14.60
C PHE A 49 8.55 7.04 -14.88
N GLY A 50 9.27 6.61 -13.83
CA GLY A 50 10.45 5.75 -13.92
C GLY A 50 10.14 4.26 -14.06
N TYR A 51 8.91 3.83 -13.79
CA TYR A 51 8.53 2.42 -13.71
C TYR A 51 8.88 1.62 -14.98
N SER A 52 8.49 2.10 -16.15
CA SER A 52 8.76 1.40 -17.42
C SER A 52 10.28 1.26 -17.70
N ARG A 53 11.07 2.27 -17.34
CA ARG A 53 12.55 2.20 -17.45
C ARG A 53 13.13 1.23 -16.44
N LEU A 54 12.62 1.21 -15.22
CA LEU A 54 13.05 0.29 -14.16
C LEU A 54 12.79 -1.16 -14.59
N ARG A 55 11.57 -1.45 -15.05
CA ARG A 55 11.17 -2.77 -15.52
C ARG A 55 12.01 -3.25 -16.69
N SER A 56 12.20 -2.41 -17.70
CA SER A 56 13.00 -2.75 -18.89
C SER A 56 14.48 -3.00 -18.57
N ARG A 57 15.07 -2.24 -17.65
CA ARG A 57 16.48 -2.41 -17.23
C ARG A 57 16.71 -3.67 -16.41
N LEU A 58 15.77 -4.00 -15.53
CA LEU A 58 15.90 -5.16 -14.64
C LEU A 58 15.40 -6.45 -15.27
N HIS A 59 14.78 -6.39 -16.46
CA HIS A 59 14.16 -7.54 -17.15
C HIS A 59 13.25 -8.37 -16.22
N LEU A 60 12.57 -7.70 -15.28
CA LEU A 60 11.71 -8.37 -14.32
C LEU A 60 10.28 -8.52 -14.87
N SER A 61 9.66 -9.66 -14.57
CA SER A 61 8.21 -9.83 -14.71
C SER A 61 7.45 -8.96 -13.69
N ALA A 62 6.15 -8.82 -13.86
CA ALA A 62 5.34 -7.98 -12.96
C ALA A 62 5.26 -8.53 -11.53
N ALA A 63 5.24 -9.86 -11.35
CA ALA A 63 5.07 -10.49 -10.04
C ALA A 63 6.15 -10.12 -9.00
N PRO A 64 7.46 -10.16 -9.27
CA PRO A 64 8.47 -9.72 -8.29
C PRO A 64 8.39 -8.22 -7.98
N LEU A 65 8.00 -7.38 -8.93
CA LEU A 65 7.79 -5.94 -8.65
C LEU A 65 6.60 -5.72 -7.72
N MET A 66 5.52 -6.49 -7.88
CA MET A 66 4.40 -6.50 -6.93
C MET A 66 4.84 -6.96 -5.54
N ALA A 67 5.61 -8.04 -5.44
CA ALA A 67 6.10 -8.54 -4.15
C ALA A 67 6.98 -7.49 -3.43
N VAL A 68 7.87 -6.81 -4.16
CA VAL A 68 8.69 -5.71 -3.61
C VAL A 68 7.82 -4.56 -3.13
N SER A 69 6.81 -4.14 -3.90
CA SER A 69 5.90 -3.07 -3.47
C SER A 69 5.11 -3.45 -2.21
N MET A 70 4.63 -4.69 -2.11
CA MET A 70 3.95 -5.21 -0.92
C MET A 70 4.89 -5.24 0.30
N LEU A 71 6.17 -5.58 0.10
CA LEU A 71 7.18 -5.48 1.15
C LEU A 71 7.38 -4.02 1.61
N CYS A 72 7.40 -3.07 0.68
CA CYS A 72 7.49 -1.64 1.02
C CYS A 72 6.25 -1.16 1.80
N TYR A 73 5.06 -1.68 1.51
CA TYR A 73 3.87 -1.43 2.33
C TYR A 73 4.05 -1.95 3.76
N ALA A 74 4.61 -3.15 3.92
CA ALA A 74 4.87 -3.70 5.24
C ALA A 74 5.89 -2.86 6.02
N LEU A 75 6.98 -2.43 5.38
CA LEU A 75 7.98 -1.55 5.99
C LEU A 75 7.38 -0.19 6.39
N LYS A 76 6.53 0.40 5.53
CA LYS A 76 5.79 1.62 5.84
C LYS A 76 4.93 1.43 7.10
N ALA A 77 4.13 0.36 7.15
CA ALA A 77 3.26 0.07 8.29
C ALA A 77 4.04 -0.12 9.59
N LEU A 78 5.16 -0.85 9.55
CA LEU A 78 6.03 -1.08 10.73
C LEU A 78 6.71 0.23 11.19
N THR A 79 7.10 1.09 10.25
CA THR A 79 7.63 2.41 10.57
C THR A 79 6.57 3.27 11.26
N LEU A 80 5.33 3.28 10.75
CA LEU A 80 4.21 3.98 11.38
C LEU A 80 3.85 3.39 12.75
N ALA A 81 3.95 2.07 12.93
CA ALA A 81 3.72 1.40 14.21
C ALA A 81 4.73 1.79 15.29
N SER A 82 5.94 2.14 14.90
CA SER A 82 7.03 2.58 15.80
C SER A 82 7.17 4.10 15.88
N ALA A 83 6.29 4.86 15.23
CA ALA A 83 6.38 6.30 15.14
C ALA A 83 6.08 6.98 16.48
N GLY A 84 7.14 7.34 17.20
CA GLY A 84 7.08 8.15 18.44
C GLY A 84 7.14 9.67 18.21
N SER A 85 7.26 10.11 16.94
CA SER A 85 7.34 11.52 16.58
C SER A 85 6.77 11.82 15.21
N LEU A 86 6.31 13.04 15.01
CA LEU A 86 5.78 13.53 13.73
C LEU A 86 6.78 13.36 12.57
N ASN A 87 8.06 13.58 12.84
CA ASN A 87 9.11 13.45 11.80
C ASN A 87 9.21 12.03 11.25
N ILE A 88 9.05 11.00 12.07
CA ILE A 88 9.07 9.60 11.62
C ILE A 88 7.86 9.33 10.72
N ILE A 89 6.69 9.89 11.06
CA ILE A 89 5.47 9.76 10.24
C ILE A 89 5.67 10.42 8.88
N LEU A 90 6.29 11.60 8.84
CA LEU A 90 6.60 12.31 7.58
C LEU A 90 7.63 11.56 6.73
N VAL A 91 8.65 10.95 7.35
CA VAL A 91 9.61 10.08 6.63
C VAL A 91 8.91 8.85 6.09
N ALA A 92 8.00 8.24 6.86
CA ALA A 92 7.19 7.12 6.38
C ALA A 92 6.32 7.47 5.16
N ALA A 93 5.97 8.75 4.96
CA ALA A 93 5.27 9.21 3.77
C ALA A 93 6.05 8.92 2.48
N LEU A 94 7.39 9.00 2.51
CA LEU A 94 8.23 8.73 1.34
C LEU A 94 8.19 7.27 0.88
N PHE A 95 7.90 6.33 1.79
CA PHE A 95 7.71 4.93 1.41
C PHE A 95 6.48 4.72 0.51
N GLN A 96 5.57 5.69 0.45
CA GLN A 96 4.43 5.67 -0.47
C GLN A 96 4.89 5.56 -1.93
N ALA A 97 5.96 6.22 -2.29
CA ALA A 97 6.55 6.15 -3.62
C ALA A 97 6.90 4.72 -4.04
N LEU A 98 7.49 3.94 -3.13
CA LEU A 98 7.90 2.56 -3.42
C LEU A 98 6.79 1.54 -3.18
N SER A 99 5.81 1.85 -2.34
CA SER A 99 4.67 0.98 -2.11
C SER A 99 3.58 1.18 -3.18
N PHE A 100 2.89 2.31 -3.18
CA PHE A 100 1.75 2.55 -4.06
C PHE A 100 2.14 2.78 -5.52
N ALA A 101 3.14 3.65 -5.77
CA ALA A 101 3.53 4.02 -7.13
C ALA A 101 4.20 2.88 -7.91
N LEU A 102 4.78 1.91 -7.21
CA LEU A 102 5.29 0.69 -7.84
C LEU A 102 4.19 -0.38 -7.98
N PHE A 103 3.29 -0.48 -6.97
CA PHE A 103 2.23 -1.48 -6.93
C PHE A 103 1.23 -1.32 -8.07
N THR A 104 0.74 -0.10 -8.29
CA THR A 104 -0.32 0.17 -9.26
C THR A 104 0.05 -0.25 -10.69
N PRO A 105 1.17 0.22 -11.27
CA PRO A 105 1.55 -0.21 -12.62
C PRO A 105 1.97 -1.68 -12.67
N ALA A 106 2.59 -2.24 -11.61
CA ALA A 106 2.93 -3.65 -11.56
C ALA A 106 1.68 -4.55 -11.60
N CYS A 107 0.59 -4.14 -10.97
CA CYS A 107 -0.69 -4.87 -11.05
C CYS A 107 -1.29 -4.85 -12.46
N VAL A 108 -1.23 -3.70 -13.13
CA VAL A 108 -1.70 -3.59 -14.53
C VAL A 108 -0.87 -4.50 -15.44
N ASP A 109 0.44 -4.46 -15.32
CA ASP A 109 1.33 -5.31 -16.10
C ASP A 109 1.14 -6.80 -15.80
N PHE A 110 0.93 -7.17 -14.55
CA PHE A 110 0.61 -8.54 -14.17
C PHE A 110 -0.67 -9.03 -14.83
N MET A 111 -1.69 -8.20 -14.93
CA MET A 111 -2.91 -8.53 -15.64
C MET A 111 -2.66 -8.73 -17.14
N LEU A 112 -1.88 -7.82 -17.76
CA LEU A 112 -1.51 -7.92 -19.16
C LEU A 112 -0.71 -9.20 -19.48
N GLU A 113 0.10 -9.66 -18.53
CA GLU A 113 0.89 -10.90 -18.66
C GLU A 113 0.04 -12.18 -18.46
N THR A 114 -1.04 -12.09 -17.65
CA THR A 114 -1.72 -13.30 -17.16
C THR A 114 -3.11 -13.50 -17.79
N VAL A 115 -3.79 -12.40 -18.16
CA VAL A 115 -5.18 -12.43 -18.62
C VAL A 115 -5.21 -12.30 -20.15
N PRO A 116 -5.91 -13.21 -20.88
CA PRO A 116 -6.11 -13.07 -22.31
C PRO A 116 -6.80 -11.74 -22.66
N GLY A 117 -6.43 -11.15 -23.80
CA GLY A 117 -6.90 -9.82 -24.23
C GLY A 117 -8.41 -9.61 -24.21
N GLU A 118 -9.17 -10.67 -24.51
CA GLU A 118 -10.64 -10.66 -24.50
C GLU A 118 -11.23 -10.40 -23.11
N TYR A 119 -10.51 -10.78 -22.03
CA TYR A 119 -10.96 -10.69 -20.65
C TYR A 119 -10.25 -9.59 -19.83
N LEU A 120 -9.37 -8.80 -20.44
CA LEU A 120 -8.60 -7.77 -19.73
C LEU A 120 -9.50 -6.75 -19.01
N ALA A 121 -10.57 -6.29 -19.64
CA ALA A 121 -11.50 -5.34 -19.03
C ALA A 121 -12.20 -5.96 -17.81
N MET A 122 -12.61 -7.23 -17.91
CA MET A 122 -13.22 -7.95 -16.78
C MET A 122 -12.22 -8.20 -15.65
N GLY A 123 -10.99 -8.58 -16.00
CA GLY A 123 -9.89 -8.75 -15.04
C GLY A 123 -9.60 -7.47 -14.28
N HIS A 124 -9.58 -6.33 -14.96
CA HIS A 124 -9.37 -5.02 -14.33
C HIS A 124 -10.53 -4.63 -13.39
N LEU A 125 -11.78 -4.88 -13.81
CA LEU A 125 -12.95 -4.65 -12.96
C LEU A 125 -12.94 -5.54 -11.71
N LEU A 126 -12.56 -6.81 -11.84
CA LEU A 126 -12.40 -7.71 -10.69
C LEU A 126 -11.30 -7.24 -9.75
N PHE A 127 -10.17 -6.77 -10.28
CA PHE A 127 -9.10 -6.19 -9.49
C PHE A 127 -9.57 -4.98 -8.69
N LEU A 128 -10.29 -4.05 -9.32
CA LEU A 128 -10.85 -2.88 -8.64
C LEU A 128 -11.90 -3.27 -7.59
N ALA A 129 -12.79 -4.21 -7.92
CA ALA A 129 -13.85 -4.64 -7.01
C ALA A 129 -13.29 -5.37 -5.78
N ILE A 130 -12.36 -6.31 -5.97
CA ILE A 130 -11.76 -7.09 -4.87
C ILE A 130 -10.78 -6.21 -4.09
N GLY A 131 -9.92 -5.49 -4.78
CA GLY A 131 -8.89 -4.66 -4.15
C GLY A 131 -9.47 -3.40 -3.53
N GLN A 132 -9.81 -2.42 -4.34
CA GLN A 132 -10.26 -1.11 -3.85
C GLN A 132 -11.66 -1.11 -3.26
N GLY A 133 -12.52 -2.08 -3.67
CA GLY A 133 -13.84 -2.24 -3.07
C GLY A 133 -13.76 -3.04 -1.77
N ILE A 134 -13.87 -4.36 -1.87
CA ILE A 134 -14.01 -5.25 -0.70
C ILE A 134 -12.79 -5.19 0.21
N GLY A 135 -11.57 -5.18 -0.35
CA GLY A 135 -10.33 -5.12 0.41
C GLY A 135 -10.21 -3.86 1.27
N ALA A 136 -10.48 -2.69 0.70
CA ALA A 136 -10.43 -1.43 1.43
C ALA A 136 -11.52 -1.33 2.50
N VAL A 137 -12.76 -1.74 2.19
CA VAL A 137 -13.87 -1.75 3.16
C VAL A 137 -13.54 -2.68 4.34
N ALA A 138 -13.11 -3.92 4.06
CA ALA A 138 -12.73 -4.88 5.10
C ALA A 138 -11.53 -4.37 5.93
N GLY A 139 -10.55 -3.74 5.28
CA GLY A 139 -9.40 -3.14 5.95
C GLY A 139 -9.78 -2.02 6.89
N ASN A 140 -10.63 -1.11 6.44
CA ASN A 140 -11.11 0.00 7.25
C ASN A 140 -11.95 -0.48 8.44
N ALA A 141 -12.83 -1.46 8.23
CA ALA A 141 -13.62 -2.05 9.32
C ALA A 141 -12.72 -2.75 10.35
N LEU A 142 -11.77 -3.56 9.90
CA LEU A 142 -10.82 -4.25 10.77
C LEU A 142 -9.99 -3.24 11.58
N SER A 143 -9.48 -2.20 10.91
CA SER A 143 -8.66 -1.18 11.56
C SER A 143 -9.46 -0.30 12.51
N GLY A 144 -10.74 -0.03 12.21
CA GLY A 144 -11.65 0.65 13.13
C GLY A 144 -11.78 -0.13 14.43
N ILE A 145 -12.09 -1.43 14.35
CA ILE A 145 -12.19 -2.32 15.51
C ILE A 145 -10.85 -2.38 16.27
N LEU A 146 -9.74 -2.60 15.56
CA LEU A 146 -8.43 -2.69 16.19
C LEU A 146 -7.99 -1.38 16.87
N SER A 147 -8.33 -0.22 16.30
CA SER A 147 -8.00 1.07 16.90
C SER A 147 -8.83 1.38 18.15
N GLU A 148 -10.03 0.81 18.25
CA GLU A 148 -10.90 0.98 19.42
C GLU A 148 -10.46 0.10 20.59
N TYR A 149 -10.13 -1.17 20.33
CA TYR A 149 -9.76 -2.14 21.38
C TYR A 149 -8.26 -2.22 21.69
N LEU A 150 -7.42 -1.84 20.73
CA LEU A 150 -5.97 -1.84 20.84
C LEU A 150 -5.44 -0.44 20.52
N CYS A 151 -4.22 -0.13 20.98
CA CYS A 151 -3.60 1.13 20.59
C CYS A 151 -3.21 1.14 19.09
N MET A 152 -3.13 2.34 18.52
CA MET A 152 -2.85 2.57 17.10
C MET A 152 -1.56 1.86 16.61
N ALA A 153 -0.56 1.75 17.49
CA ALA A 153 0.69 1.03 17.18
C ALA A 153 0.46 -0.46 16.90
N TRP A 154 -0.42 -1.13 17.64
CA TRP A 154 -0.77 -2.53 17.40
C TRP A 154 -1.56 -2.70 16.10
N MET A 155 -2.46 -1.78 15.79
CA MET A 155 -3.18 -1.77 14.52
C MET A 155 -2.19 -1.73 13.34
N PHE A 156 -1.22 -0.79 13.33
CA PHE A 156 -0.23 -0.71 12.26
C PHE A 156 0.71 -1.94 12.21
N ARG A 157 1.00 -2.58 13.35
CA ARG A 157 1.75 -3.86 13.37
C ARG A 157 0.98 -4.98 12.71
N THR A 158 -0.30 -5.15 13.02
CA THR A 158 -1.14 -6.19 12.39
C THR A 158 -1.28 -5.96 10.89
N VAL A 159 -1.51 -4.71 10.47
CA VAL A 159 -1.56 -4.32 9.06
C VAL A 159 -0.22 -4.57 8.35
N GLY A 160 0.90 -4.25 8.99
CA GLY A 160 2.24 -4.55 8.46
C GLY A 160 2.49 -6.05 8.31
N PHE A 161 2.03 -6.86 9.24
CA PHE A 161 2.13 -8.31 9.16
C PHE A 161 1.29 -8.89 8.01
N LEU A 162 0.08 -8.36 7.78
CA LEU A 162 -0.77 -8.75 6.65
C LEU A 162 -0.11 -8.40 5.32
N ALA A 163 0.53 -7.23 5.22
CA ALA A 163 1.28 -6.84 4.02
C ALA A 163 2.52 -7.72 3.78
N LEU A 164 3.21 -8.17 4.85
CA LEU A 164 4.29 -9.15 4.75
C LEU A 164 3.79 -10.49 4.23
N LEU A 165 2.68 -11.00 4.75
CA LEU A 165 2.05 -12.22 4.24
C LEU A 165 1.67 -12.08 2.77
N ALA A 166 1.13 -10.93 2.36
CA ALA A 166 0.82 -10.65 0.98
C ALA A 166 2.08 -10.71 0.08
N SER A 167 3.20 -10.15 0.53
CA SER A 167 4.48 -10.18 -0.20
C SER A 167 4.98 -11.62 -0.39
N VAL A 168 4.93 -12.46 0.65
CA VAL A 168 5.32 -13.87 0.58
C VAL A 168 4.42 -14.64 -0.39
N LEU A 169 3.09 -14.45 -0.30
CA LEU A 169 2.14 -15.08 -1.20
C LEU A 169 2.27 -14.62 -2.66
N ALA A 170 2.80 -13.43 -2.90
CA ALA A 170 3.07 -12.93 -4.25
C ALA A 170 4.34 -13.56 -4.87
N CYS A 171 5.24 -14.09 -4.04
CA CYS A 171 6.45 -14.79 -4.50
C CYS A 171 6.20 -16.29 -4.78
N CYS A 172 5.10 -16.88 -4.28
CA CYS A 172 4.74 -18.28 -4.49
C CYS A 172 3.79 -18.44 -5.69
#